data_e24baf966753978ae34795676b5c43a7
#
_entry.id   e24baf966753978ae34795676b5c43a7
#
_cell.length_a   1.000
_cell.length_b   1.000
_cell.length_c   1.000
_cell.angle_alpha   90.00
_cell.angle_beta   90.00
_cell.angle_gamma   90.00
#
_symmetry.space_group_name_H-M   'P 1'
#
loop_
_entity.id
_entity.type
_entity.pdbx_description
1 polymer ?
#
loop_
_entity_poly.entity_id
_entity_poly.type
_entity_poly.pdbx_seq_one_letter_code
_entity_poly.pdbx_strand_id
1 'polypeptide(L)'
;FSSQVQRYSDIGFTDFKIKLSGKFQLDNDNIRHLNTTITNSRIRLDANNLWMNWSSAADYIKRLGFDFLCVEEPLAHGDYEGMQKFSNSTNIPTILDESFLRYEHFKYIKSSPKNWLINLRISKMGGILRSIEIADQAENLGLPIIVGAKVGETSLLSRAALSIANHYRDLVIAQEGAFGTYLLEKDITEDPIIFGKGGVLESSSITTNGYGWGINVRTSE
;
A
#
# COMPACT_ATOMS: atom_id res chain seq x y z
N PHE A 1 -17.34 -4.75 8.64
CA PHE A 1 -16.07 -5.48 8.42
C PHE A 1 -16.33 -6.88 7.83
N SER A 2 -17.04 -7.76 8.55
CA SER A 2 -17.23 -9.17 8.14
C SER A 2 -17.85 -9.34 6.74
N SER A 3 -18.84 -8.55 6.38
CA SER A 3 -19.47 -8.58 5.05
C SER A 3 -18.48 -8.19 3.93
N GLN A 4 -17.57 -7.25 4.20
CA GLN A 4 -16.52 -6.88 3.25
C GLN A 4 -15.47 -7.98 3.12
N VAL A 5 -15.03 -8.58 4.24
CA VAL A 5 -14.10 -9.71 4.22
C VAL A 5 -14.66 -10.85 3.38
N GLN A 6 -15.94 -11.20 3.60
CA GLN A 6 -16.60 -12.25 2.82
C GLN A 6 -16.64 -11.89 1.32
N ARG A 7 -17.06 -10.67 0.98
CA ARG A 7 -17.10 -10.20 -0.41
C ARG A 7 -15.75 -10.30 -1.10
N TYR A 8 -14.65 -9.88 -0.44
CA TYR A 8 -13.32 -9.94 -1.01
C TYR A 8 -12.78 -11.38 -1.07
N SER A 9 -13.14 -12.22 -0.11
CA SER A 9 -12.87 -13.66 -0.14
C SER A 9 -13.50 -14.32 -1.36
N ASP A 10 -14.78 -14.04 -1.63
CA ASP A 10 -15.54 -14.59 -2.76
C ASP A 10 -14.92 -14.19 -4.12
N ILE A 11 -14.32 -13.01 -4.19
CA ILE A 11 -13.59 -12.54 -5.38
C ILE A 11 -12.16 -13.12 -5.44
N GLY A 12 -11.66 -13.73 -4.34
CA GLY A 12 -10.36 -14.40 -4.27
C GLY A 12 -9.19 -13.54 -3.81
N PHE A 13 -9.44 -12.42 -3.13
CA PHE A 13 -8.37 -11.63 -2.50
C PHE A 13 -7.73 -12.38 -1.33
N THR A 14 -6.41 -12.31 -1.23
CA THR A 14 -5.62 -12.87 -0.12
C THR A 14 -4.71 -11.85 0.55
N ASP A 15 -4.49 -10.68 -0.06
CA ASP A 15 -3.65 -9.61 0.48
C ASP A 15 -4.53 -8.47 0.99
N PHE A 16 -4.39 -8.13 2.26
CA PHE A 16 -5.26 -7.17 2.93
C PHE A 16 -4.46 -6.10 3.68
N LYS A 17 -4.93 -4.86 3.58
CA LYS A 17 -4.52 -3.77 4.47
C LYS A 17 -5.64 -3.49 5.45
N ILE A 18 -5.36 -3.63 6.75
CA ILE A 18 -6.33 -3.40 7.83
C ILE A 18 -5.96 -2.11 8.55
N LYS A 19 -6.91 -1.17 8.62
CA LYS A 19 -6.77 0.01 9.46
C LYS A 19 -7.01 -0.34 10.91
N LEU A 20 -6.04 0.00 11.76
CA LEU A 20 -6.16 -0.16 13.20
C LEU A 20 -7.02 0.97 13.79
N SER A 21 -7.87 0.61 14.72
CA SER A 21 -8.72 1.56 15.46
C SER A 21 -8.10 2.02 16.77
N GLY A 22 -7.07 1.33 17.25
CA GLY A 22 -6.50 1.51 18.59
C GLY A 22 -7.32 0.88 19.73
N LYS A 23 -8.47 0.29 19.39
CA LYS A 23 -9.29 -0.47 20.33
C LYS A 23 -8.93 -1.94 20.22
N PHE A 24 -8.10 -2.40 21.16
CA PHE A 24 -7.47 -3.73 21.09
C PHE A 24 -8.45 -4.86 20.79
N GLN A 25 -9.56 -4.93 21.51
CA GLN A 25 -10.51 -6.04 21.32
C GLN A 25 -11.12 -6.02 19.92
N LEU A 26 -11.49 -4.83 19.41
CA LEU A 26 -12.07 -4.68 18.07
C LEU A 26 -11.06 -5.07 16.99
N ASP A 27 -9.82 -4.59 17.10
CA ASP A 27 -8.76 -4.90 16.13
C ASP A 27 -8.40 -6.39 16.15
N ASN A 28 -8.29 -6.99 17.33
CA ASN A 28 -8.03 -8.41 17.49
C ASN A 28 -9.14 -9.29 16.91
N ASP A 29 -10.41 -8.94 17.15
CA ASP A 29 -11.56 -9.69 16.62
C ASP A 29 -11.63 -9.59 15.10
N ASN A 30 -11.37 -8.42 14.53
CA ASN A 30 -11.35 -8.19 13.10
C ASN A 30 -10.23 -9.00 12.41
N ILE A 31 -9.01 -8.97 12.96
CA ILE A 31 -7.87 -9.71 12.41
C ILE A 31 -8.09 -11.20 12.51
N ARG A 32 -8.60 -11.68 13.66
CA ARG A 32 -8.95 -13.09 13.86
C ARG A 32 -10.00 -13.55 12.85
N HIS A 33 -11.05 -12.76 12.65
CA HIS A 33 -12.10 -13.07 11.67
C HIS A 33 -11.53 -13.18 10.26
N LEU A 34 -10.67 -12.25 9.85
CA LEU A 34 -10.04 -12.30 8.53
C LEU A 34 -9.17 -13.56 8.37
N ASN A 35 -8.31 -13.87 9.35
CA ASN A 35 -7.44 -15.05 9.31
C ASN A 35 -8.21 -16.39 9.31
N THR A 36 -9.39 -16.44 9.94
CA THR A 36 -10.22 -17.64 9.93
C THR A 36 -11.04 -17.78 8.65
N THR A 37 -11.38 -16.66 8.00
CA THR A 37 -12.18 -16.64 6.77
C THR A 37 -11.32 -16.89 5.52
N ILE A 38 -10.09 -16.37 5.52
CA ILE A 38 -9.22 -16.39 4.34
C ILE A 38 -7.94 -17.17 4.63
N THR A 39 -7.82 -18.33 3.99
CA THR A 39 -6.62 -19.16 4.10
C THR A 39 -5.42 -18.48 3.45
N ASN A 40 -4.27 -18.47 4.16
CA ASN A 40 -3.03 -17.85 3.70
C ASN A 40 -3.16 -16.32 3.44
N SER A 41 -3.98 -15.64 4.24
CA SER A 41 -4.09 -14.18 4.16
C SER A 41 -2.74 -13.51 4.48
N ARG A 42 -2.37 -12.53 3.66
CA ARG A 42 -1.22 -11.66 3.88
C ARG A 42 -1.73 -10.33 4.43
N ILE A 43 -1.35 -10.00 5.65
CA ILE A 43 -1.92 -8.84 6.35
C ILE A 43 -0.86 -7.76 6.51
N ARG A 44 -1.19 -6.57 6.04
CA ARG A 44 -0.52 -5.30 6.33
C ARG A 44 -1.42 -4.48 7.26
N LEU A 45 -0.83 -3.85 8.25
CA LEU A 45 -1.56 -2.98 9.16
C LEU A 45 -1.31 -1.51 8.82
N ASP A 46 -2.33 -0.68 8.94
CA ASP A 46 -2.24 0.77 8.79
C ASP A 46 -2.67 1.42 10.11
N ALA A 47 -1.72 2.00 10.82
CA ALA A 47 -1.93 2.60 12.12
C ALA A 47 -2.27 4.11 12.05
N ASN A 48 -2.04 4.77 10.92
CA ASN A 48 -2.30 6.21 10.73
C ASN A 48 -1.83 7.06 11.94
N ASN A 49 -0.56 6.88 12.31
CA ASN A 49 0.10 7.64 13.40
C ASN A 49 -0.55 7.46 14.80
N LEU A 50 -1.03 6.27 15.10
CA LEU A 50 -1.88 5.99 16.26
C LEU A 50 -1.16 6.17 17.61
N TRP A 51 0.14 5.86 17.69
CA TRP A 51 0.86 5.87 18.97
C TRP A 51 1.86 7.00 19.09
N MET A 52 1.98 7.49 20.33
CA MET A 52 2.93 8.56 20.68
C MET A 52 4.34 8.06 20.96
N ASN A 53 4.49 6.76 21.21
CA ASN A 53 5.80 6.16 21.47
C ASN A 53 5.89 4.72 20.94
N TRP A 54 7.10 4.32 20.59
CA TRP A 54 7.36 3.05 19.93
C TRP A 54 7.09 1.82 20.81
N SER A 55 7.28 1.91 22.13
CA SER A 55 7.08 0.76 23.03
C SER A 55 5.61 0.38 23.14
N SER A 56 4.71 1.37 23.28
CA SER A 56 3.26 1.13 23.28
C SER A 56 2.77 0.54 21.95
N ALA A 57 3.30 1.03 20.82
CA ALA A 57 3.03 0.47 19.51
C ALA A 57 3.48 -1.01 19.43
N ALA A 58 4.72 -1.28 19.84
CA ALA A 58 5.29 -2.62 19.80
C ALA A 58 4.54 -3.59 20.71
N ASP A 59 4.19 -3.18 21.92
CA ASP A 59 3.43 -4.01 22.85
C ASP A 59 2.03 -4.33 22.33
N TYR A 60 1.38 -3.35 21.70
CA TYR A 60 0.07 -3.54 21.07
C TYR A 60 0.14 -4.58 19.96
N ILE A 61 1.08 -4.42 19.02
CA ILE A 61 1.24 -5.32 17.86
C ILE A 61 1.62 -6.73 18.32
N LYS A 62 2.55 -6.88 19.27
CA LYS A 62 2.93 -8.19 19.84
C LYS A 62 1.77 -8.89 20.52
N ARG A 63 0.92 -8.15 21.23
CA ARG A 63 -0.26 -8.71 21.91
C ARG A 63 -1.35 -9.17 20.95
N LEU A 64 -1.43 -8.63 19.72
CA LEU A 64 -2.35 -9.16 18.69
C LEU A 64 -2.00 -10.60 18.31
N GLY A 65 -0.71 -10.98 18.34
CA GLY A 65 -0.28 -12.37 18.22
C GLY A 65 -0.51 -13.01 16.84
N PHE A 66 -0.50 -12.21 15.78
CA PHE A 66 -0.61 -12.66 14.40
C PHE A 66 0.64 -12.26 13.60
N ASP A 67 0.88 -12.96 12.50
CA ASP A 67 1.96 -12.63 11.58
C ASP A 67 1.52 -11.49 10.65
N PHE A 68 2.27 -10.40 10.70
CA PHE A 68 2.05 -9.24 9.84
C PHE A 68 3.24 -9.02 8.93
N LEU A 69 2.97 -8.69 7.67
CA LEU A 69 4.03 -8.35 6.72
C LEU A 69 4.74 -7.04 7.07
N CYS A 70 3.98 -6.06 7.49
CA CYS A 70 4.47 -4.72 7.82
C CYS A 70 3.39 -3.90 8.54
N VAL A 71 3.82 -2.79 9.17
CA VAL A 71 2.93 -1.83 9.83
C VAL A 71 3.20 -0.44 9.25
N GLU A 72 2.15 0.20 8.70
CA GLU A 72 2.21 1.53 8.11
C GLU A 72 2.00 2.60 9.18
N GLU A 73 2.92 3.58 9.19
CA GLU A 73 2.89 4.77 10.06
C GLU A 73 2.44 4.48 11.50
N PRO A 74 3.17 3.66 12.26
CA PRO A 74 2.76 3.35 13.65
C PRO A 74 2.87 4.56 14.58
N LEU A 75 3.80 5.49 14.31
CA LEU A 75 4.09 6.64 15.16
C LEU A 75 3.80 7.95 14.44
N ALA A 76 4.02 9.05 15.15
CA ALA A 76 3.90 10.38 14.58
C ALA A 76 4.75 10.55 13.33
N HIS A 77 4.23 11.29 12.37
CA HIS A 77 4.90 11.61 11.12
C HIS A 77 6.33 12.13 11.35
N GLY A 78 7.29 11.46 10.69
CA GLY A 78 8.71 11.84 10.77
C GLY A 78 9.47 11.33 12.01
N ASP A 79 8.85 10.56 12.89
CA ASP A 79 9.56 9.90 14.00
C ASP A 79 10.28 8.63 13.51
N TYR A 80 11.27 8.82 12.63
CA TYR A 80 12.05 7.71 12.07
C TYR A 80 12.80 6.91 13.14
N GLU A 81 13.31 7.58 14.19
CA GLU A 81 14.01 6.90 15.27
C GLU A 81 13.08 5.99 16.07
N GLY A 82 11.90 6.48 16.43
CA GLY A 82 10.89 5.69 17.11
C GLY A 82 10.39 4.52 16.24
N MET A 83 10.09 4.77 14.97
CA MET A 83 9.67 3.74 14.03
C MET A 83 10.76 2.68 13.80
N GLN A 84 12.03 3.06 13.79
CA GLN A 84 13.14 2.10 13.71
C GLN A 84 13.24 1.23 14.97
N LYS A 85 13.07 1.82 16.17
CA LYS A 85 13.02 1.07 17.44
C LYS A 85 11.82 0.11 17.45
N PHE A 86 10.67 0.56 16.96
CA PHE A 86 9.49 -0.29 16.79
C PHE A 86 9.79 -1.50 15.91
N SER A 87 10.32 -1.27 14.70
CA SER A 87 10.66 -2.34 13.76
C SER A 87 11.68 -3.32 14.34
N ASN A 88 12.74 -2.83 14.99
CA ASN A 88 13.73 -3.68 15.66
C ASN A 88 13.14 -4.51 16.81
N SER A 89 12.19 -3.94 17.56
CA SER A 89 11.55 -4.61 18.70
C SER A 89 10.55 -5.69 18.29
N THR A 90 9.82 -5.45 17.19
CA THR A 90 8.78 -6.36 16.69
C THR A 90 9.29 -7.32 15.64
N ASN A 91 10.43 -7.06 15.04
CA ASN A 91 10.93 -7.69 13.81
C ASN A 91 9.97 -7.56 12.62
N ILE A 92 9.14 -6.52 12.62
CA ILE A 92 8.19 -6.20 11.55
C ILE A 92 8.61 -4.87 10.94
N PRO A 93 8.81 -4.79 9.61
CA PRO A 93 9.20 -3.55 8.96
C PRO A 93 8.06 -2.53 8.96
N THR A 94 8.44 -1.25 8.96
CA THR A 94 7.52 -0.12 8.92
C THR A 94 7.35 0.39 7.49
N ILE A 95 6.11 0.59 7.05
CA ILE A 95 5.79 1.30 5.82
C ILE A 95 5.75 2.79 6.12
N LEU A 96 6.48 3.56 5.32
CA LEU A 96 6.46 5.02 5.36
C LEU A 96 5.52 5.54 4.27
N ASP A 97 4.45 6.20 4.68
CA ASP A 97 3.49 6.88 3.80
C ASP A 97 3.66 8.41 3.90
N GLU A 98 3.09 9.02 4.92
CA GLU A 98 3.23 10.46 5.13
C GLU A 98 4.66 10.84 5.52
N SER A 99 5.41 9.95 6.13
CA SER A 99 6.79 10.16 6.51
C SER A 99 7.78 10.09 5.35
N PHE A 100 7.35 9.65 4.15
CA PHE A 100 8.21 9.60 2.97
C PHE A 100 7.54 10.25 1.75
N LEU A 101 7.95 11.46 1.40
CA LEU A 101 7.32 12.27 0.34
C LEU A 101 8.28 12.66 -0.79
N ARG A 102 9.58 12.48 -0.63
CA ARG A 102 10.60 12.96 -1.55
C ARG A 102 11.94 12.29 -1.32
N TYR A 103 12.82 12.40 -2.32
CA TYR A 103 14.12 11.76 -2.37
C TYR A 103 14.99 12.02 -1.12
N GLU A 104 14.99 13.24 -0.59
CA GLU A 104 15.81 13.63 0.55
C GLU A 104 15.50 12.84 1.83
N HIS A 105 14.33 12.20 1.91
CA HIS A 105 13.96 11.38 3.06
C HIS A 105 14.76 10.07 3.15
N PHE A 106 15.41 9.62 2.09
CA PHE A 106 16.34 8.48 2.14
C PHE A 106 17.43 8.64 3.19
N LYS A 107 17.84 9.87 3.49
CA LYS A 107 18.86 10.14 4.53
C LYS A 107 18.51 9.54 5.90
N TYR A 108 17.22 9.37 6.20
CA TYR A 108 16.75 8.85 7.48
C TYR A 108 16.67 7.32 7.53
N ILE A 109 16.57 6.66 6.37
CA ILE A 109 16.25 5.22 6.30
C ILE A 109 17.35 4.37 5.67
N LYS A 110 18.27 4.96 4.90
CA LYS A 110 19.31 4.24 4.14
C LYS A 110 20.30 3.43 4.99
N SER A 111 20.45 3.77 6.27
CA SER A 111 21.36 3.06 7.19
C SER A 111 20.83 1.71 7.67
N SER A 112 19.52 1.48 7.55
CA SER A 112 18.86 0.26 8.03
C SER A 112 17.71 -0.16 7.10
N PRO A 113 17.98 -0.45 5.82
CA PRO A 113 16.94 -0.69 4.80
C PRO A 113 15.93 -1.75 5.19
N LYS A 114 16.37 -2.82 5.89
CA LYS A 114 15.52 -3.94 6.32
C LYS A 114 14.34 -3.55 7.20
N ASN A 115 14.38 -2.38 7.83
CA ASN A 115 13.34 -1.91 8.73
C ASN A 115 12.20 -1.18 8.01
N TRP A 116 12.33 -0.95 6.70
CA TRP A 116 11.49 -0.01 6.00
C TRP A 116 10.90 -0.55 4.70
N LEU A 117 9.72 -0.03 4.39
CA LEU A 117 9.11 -0.02 3.07
C LEU A 117 8.65 1.39 2.75
N ILE A 118 8.60 1.73 1.48
CA ILE A 118 8.06 3.01 1.01
C ILE A 118 6.69 2.78 0.38
N ASN A 119 5.67 3.51 0.84
CA ASN A 119 4.39 3.61 0.13
C ASN A 119 4.51 4.69 -0.95
N LEU A 120 4.89 4.27 -2.16
CA LEU A 120 5.09 5.13 -3.30
C LEU A 120 3.74 5.44 -3.96
N ARG A 121 3.21 6.64 -3.71
CA ARG A 121 2.02 7.15 -4.37
C ARG A 121 2.43 8.24 -5.36
N ILE A 122 2.23 8.01 -6.66
CA ILE A 122 2.69 8.90 -7.74
C ILE A 122 2.24 10.34 -7.54
N SER A 123 0.97 10.54 -7.18
CA SER A 123 0.41 11.88 -6.92
C SER A 123 1.08 12.58 -5.73
N LYS A 124 1.52 11.83 -4.73
CA LYS A 124 2.17 12.35 -3.52
C LYS A 124 3.65 12.64 -3.73
N MET A 125 4.34 11.84 -4.55
CA MET A 125 5.75 12.03 -4.89
C MET A 125 5.99 13.20 -5.88
N GLY A 126 4.93 13.78 -6.44
CA GLY A 126 5.03 14.88 -7.39
C GLY A 126 5.14 14.45 -8.85
N GLY A 127 4.58 13.29 -9.18
CA GLY A 127 4.47 12.76 -10.53
C GLY A 127 5.40 11.60 -10.85
N ILE A 128 5.32 11.11 -12.09
CA ILE A 128 5.95 9.85 -12.52
C ILE A 128 7.48 9.92 -12.49
N LEU A 129 8.10 11.01 -12.94
CA LEU A 129 9.55 11.12 -13.01
C LEU A 129 10.19 11.08 -11.63
N ARG A 130 9.62 11.78 -10.65
CA ARG A 130 10.10 11.72 -9.26
C ARG A 130 9.84 10.36 -8.62
N SER A 131 8.75 9.70 -9.00
CA SER A 131 8.46 8.35 -8.53
C SER A 131 9.47 7.34 -9.06
N ILE A 132 9.92 7.48 -10.30
CA ILE A 132 11.00 6.66 -10.89
C ILE A 132 12.31 6.91 -10.15
N GLU A 133 12.71 8.16 -9.94
CA GLU A 133 13.92 8.50 -9.19
C GLU A 133 13.93 7.88 -7.78
N ILE A 134 12.80 7.90 -7.10
CA ILE A 134 12.64 7.27 -5.78
C ILE A 134 12.71 5.74 -5.90
N ALA A 135 12.07 5.14 -6.89
CA ALA A 135 12.09 3.69 -7.08
C ALA A 135 13.50 3.18 -7.44
N ASP A 136 14.23 3.89 -8.30
CA ASP A 136 15.65 3.59 -8.64
C ASP A 136 16.52 3.58 -7.38
N GLN A 137 16.36 4.59 -6.52
CA GLN A 137 17.11 4.65 -5.27
C GLN A 137 16.69 3.57 -4.28
N ALA A 138 15.40 3.24 -4.21
CA ALA A 138 14.91 2.14 -3.38
C ALA A 138 15.48 0.80 -3.84
N GLU A 139 15.55 0.56 -5.17
CA GLU A 139 16.15 -0.63 -5.76
C GLU A 139 17.64 -0.73 -5.41
N ASN A 140 18.40 0.36 -5.57
CA ASN A 140 19.83 0.42 -5.20
C ASN A 140 20.07 0.10 -3.72
N LEU A 141 19.10 0.37 -2.84
CA LEU A 141 19.18 0.09 -1.40
C LEU A 141 18.60 -1.27 -1.02
N GLY A 142 18.01 -2.01 -1.96
CA GLY A 142 17.24 -3.22 -1.68
C GLY A 142 16.01 -2.97 -0.79
N LEU A 143 15.37 -1.82 -0.94
CA LEU A 143 14.26 -1.33 -0.14
C LEU A 143 12.93 -1.64 -0.83
N PRO A 144 12.12 -2.58 -0.32
CA PRO A 144 10.85 -2.90 -0.95
C PRO A 144 9.91 -1.70 -1.01
N ILE A 145 9.08 -1.64 -2.06
CA ILE A 145 8.06 -0.62 -2.21
C ILE A 145 6.67 -1.21 -2.30
N ILE A 146 5.69 -0.42 -1.89
CA ILE A 146 4.29 -0.61 -2.20
C ILE A 146 3.92 0.50 -3.18
N VAL A 147 3.31 0.15 -4.31
CA VAL A 147 2.74 1.15 -5.20
C VAL A 147 1.35 1.49 -4.66
N GLY A 148 1.28 2.58 -3.91
CA GLY A 148 0.08 3.01 -3.23
C GLY A 148 -0.83 3.87 -4.09
N ALA A 149 -2.05 4.04 -3.62
CA ALA A 149 -3.08 4.83 -4.27
C ALA A 149 -3.80 5.75 -3.28
N LYS A 150 -4.50 6.75 -3.79
CA LYS A 150 -5.48 7.53 -3.03
C LYS A 150 -6.86 6.92 -3.18
N VAL A 151 -7.70 7.11 -2.17
CA VAL A 151 -9.09 6.68 -2.21
C VAL A 151 -9.80 7.36 -3.38
N GLY A 152 -10.46 6.57 -4.24
CA GLY A 152 -11.18 7.08 -5.40
C GLY A 152 -10.29 7.49 -6.58
N GLU A 153 -9.05 7.01 -6.68
CA GLU A 153 -8.24 7.22 -7.89
C GLU A 153 -8.92 6.65 -9.13
N THR A 154 -8.84 7.43 -10.21
CA THR A 154 -9.32 7.01 -11.52
C THR A 154 -8.30 6.13 -12.24
N SER A 155 -8.71 5.50 -13.33
CA SER A 155 -7.85 4.64 -14.15
C SER A 155 -6.62 5.34 -14.73
N LEU A 156 -6.64 6.67 -14.84
CA LEU A 156 -5.48 7.44 -15.29
C LEU A 156 -4.28 7.27 -14.33
N LEU A 157 -4.49 7.42 -13.02
CA LEU A 157 -3.46 7.20 -12.02
C LEU A 157 -3.14 5.70 -11.82
N SER A 158 -4.15 4.84 -11.90
CA SER A 158 -3.92 3.38 -11.89
C SER A 158 -3.02 2.94 -13.04
N ARG A 159 -3.15 3.53 -14.24
CA ARG A 159 -2.28 3.25 -15.38
C ARG A 159 -0.84 3.68 -15.13
N ALA A 160 -0.65 4.87 -14.59
CA ALA A 160 0.68 5.35 -14.22
C ALA A 160 1.32 4.45 -13.15
N ALA A 161 0.54 4.03 -12.14
CA ALA A 161 0.97 3.11 -11.09
C ALA A 161 1.39 1.75 -11.65
N LEU A 162 0.63 1.18 -12.60
CA LEU A 162 0.96 -0.07 -13.28
C LEU A 162 2.29 0.02 -14.03
N SER A 163 2.61 1.15 -14.65
CA SER A 163 3.86 1.33 -15.37
C SER A 163 5.06 1.23 -14.43
N ILE A 164 4.98 1.83 -13.23
CA ILE A 164 5.99 1.69 -12.17
C ILE A 164 6.04 0.26 -11.66
N ALA A 165 4.88 -0.32 -11.31
CA ALA A 165 4.83 -1.67 -10.76
C ALA A 165 5.40 -2.72 -11.72
N ASN A 166 5.17 -2.60 -13.02
CA ASN A 166 5.71 -3.51 -14.02
C ASN A 166 7.23 -3.36 -14.20
N HIS A 167 7.75 -2.14 -14.13
CA HIS A 167 9.19 -1.90 -14.30
C HIS A 167 9.96 -2.40 -13.08
N TYR A 168 9.47 -2.13 -11.87
CA TYR A 168 10.11 -2.50 -10.60
C TYR A 168 9.44 -3.73 -9.95
N ARG A 169 8.95 -4.69 -10.73
CA ARG A 169 8.15 -5.84 -10.25
C ARG A 169 8.83 -6.66 -9.15
N ASP A 170 10.17 -6.76 -9.18
CA ASP A 170 10.94 -7.52 -8.20
C ASP A 170 11.10 -6.75 -6.86
N LEU A 171 10.85 -5.44 -6.86
CA LEU A 171 10.88 -4.57 -5.70
C LEU A 171 9.49 -4.35 -5.09
N VAL A 172 8.44 -4.47 -5.92
CA VAL A 172 7.06 -4.19 -5.52
C VAL A 172 6.46 -5.40 -4.80
N ILE A 173 6.16 -5.24 -3.51
CA ILE A 173 5.54 -6.31 -2.71
C ILE A 173 4.02 -6.28 -2.71
N ALA A 174 3.42 -5.13 -3.01
CA ALA A 174 1.98 -4.94 -3.16
C ALA A 174 1.67 -3.73 -4.03
N GLN A 175 0.51 -3.76 -4.68
CA GLN A 175 -0.04 -2.62 -5.40
C GLN A 175 -1.44 -2.32 -4.87
N GLU A 176 -1.68 -1.06 -4.52
CA GLU A 176 -2.99 -0.51 -4.19
C GLU A 176 -3.55 0.22 -5.43
N GLY A 177 -4.85 0.42 -5.50
CA GLY A 177 -5.47 1.17 -6.61
C GLY A 177 -6.57 0.37 -7.29
N ALA A 178 -7.09 0.88 -8.42
CA ALA A 178 -8.26 0.37 -9.14
C ALA A 178 -9.56 0.29 -8.29
N PHE A 179 -9.54 0.79 -7.05
CA PHE A 179 -10.73 0.89 -6.19
C PHE A 179 -11.70 1.97 -6.62
N GLY A 180 -11.31 2.86 -7.54
CA GLY A 180 -12.20 3.84 -8.13
C GLY A 180 -13.51 3.22 -8.61
N THR A 181 -13.45 2.04 -9.19
CA THR A 181 -14.62 1.29 -9.67
C THR A 181 -15.68 1.00 -8.61
N TYR A 182 -15.28 0.83 -7.34
CA TYR A 182 -16.20 0.61 -6.23
C TYR A 182 -16.60 1.89 -5.50
N LEU A 183 -15.89 2.99 -5.73
CA LEU A 183 -16.03 4.26 -5.01
C LEU A 183 -16.51 5.40 -5.90
N LEU A 184 -16.37 5.26 -7.23
CA LEU A 184 -16.80 6.24 -8.21
C LEU A 184 -18.01 5.70 -8.98
N GLU A 185 -18.97 6.56 -9.27
CA GLU A 185 -20.11 6.22 -10.14
C GLU A 185 -19.66 5.99 -11.59
N LYS A 186 -18.62 6.74 -12.02
CA LYS A 186 -18.07 6.67 -13.37
C LYS A 186 -16.58 7.04 -13.36
N ASP A 187 -15.77 6.26 -14.08
CA ASP A 187 -14.38 6.61 -14.33
C ASP A 187 -14.29 7.68 -15.44
N ILE A 188 -13.23 8.48 -15.41
CA ILE A 188 -12.95 9.50 -16.44
C ILE A 188 -12.41 8.88 -17.73
N THR A 189 -12.08 7.60 -17.74
CA THR A 189 -11.57 6.88 -18.91
C THR A 189 -12.69 6.10 -19.60
N GLU A 190 -12.54 5.87 -20.91
CA GLU A 190 -13.49 5.06 -21.68
C GLU A 190 -13.41 3.60 -21.24
N ASP A 191 -12.18 3.09 -21.08
CA ASP A 191 -11.88 1.73 -20.66
C ASP A 191 -11.28 1.74 -19.25
N PRO A 192 -12.09 1.61 -18.18
CA PRO A 192 -11.61 1.68 -16.81
C PRO A 192 -10.77 0.46 -16.44
N ILE A 193 -9.69 0.71 -15.70
CA ILE A 193 -8.85 -0.33 -15.10
C ILE A 193 -9.48 -0.73 -13.78
N ILE A 194 -9.96 -1.97 -13.71
CA ILE A 194 -10.64 -2.52 -12.54
C ILE A 194 -9.99 -3.82 -12.10
N PHE A 195 -10.11 -4.14 -10.83
CA PHE A 195 -9.65 -5.42 -10.32
C PHE A 195 -10.47 -6.59 -10.86
N GLY A 196 -9.77 -7.57 -11.40
CA GLY A 196 -10.29 -8.90 -11.67
C GLY A 196 -10.22 -9.81 -10.43
N LYS A 197 -10.38 -11.10 -10.67
CA LYS A 197 -10.34 -12.12 -9.63
C LYS A 197 -9.01 -12.07 -8.87
N GLY A 198 -9.08 -12.09 -7.54
CA GLY A 198 -7.91 -12.05 -6.67
C GLY A 198 -7.14 -10.73 -6.68
N GLY A 199 -7.73 -9.65 -7.18
CA GLY A 199 -7.06 -8.35 -7.31
C GLY A 199 -6.10 -8.25 -8.50
N VAL A 200 -6.14 -9.22 -9.41
CA VAL A 200 -5.31 -9.20 -10.62
C VAL A 200 -5.87 -8.15 -11.59
N LEU A 201 -4.98 -7.29 -12.08
CA LEU A 201 -5.31 -6.38 -13.17
C LEU A 201 -4.96 -7.08 -14.49
N GLU A 202 -5.96 -7.38 -15.30
CA GLU A 202 -5.74 -8.05 -16.59
C GLU A 202 -5.05 -7.11 -17.57
N SER A 203 -3.90 -7.53 -18.10
CA SER A 203 -3.10 -6.74 -19.05
C SER A 203 -3.83 -6.53 -20.40
N SER A 204 -4.82 -7.36 -20.72
CA SER A 204 -5.63 -7.24 -21.93
C SER A 204 -6.47 -5.97 -22.01
N SER A 205 -6.79 -5.36 -20.87
CA SER A 205 -7.46 -4.06 -20.82
C SER A 205 -6.50 -2.86 -21.10
N ILE A 206 -5.21 -3.15 -21.27
CA ILE A 206 -4.17 -2.15 -21.44
C ILE A 206 -3.66 -2.23 -22.88
N THR A 207 -4.40 -1.66 -23.82
CA THR A 207 -3.91 -1.54 -25.20
C THR A 207 -2.68 -0.64 -25.23
N THR A 208 -1.54 -1.22 -25.62
CA THR A 208 -0.26 -0.51 -25.79
C THR A 208 -0.13 0.17 -27.17
N ASN A 209 -1.17 0.14 -27.98
CA ASN A 209 -1.13 0.57 -29.38
C ASN A 209 -1.44 2.05 -29.59
N GLY A 210 -1.48 2.86 -28.51
CA GLY A 210 -1.77 4.29 -28.60
C GLY A 210 -0.57 5.16 -28.21
N TYR A 211 -0.70 6.45 -28.45
CA TYR A 211 0.24 7.46 -27.94
C TYR A 211 0.03 7.68 -26.43
N GLY A 212 1.09 8.09 -25.72
CA GLY A 212 1.06 8.37 -24.30
C GLY A 212 0.80 7.11 -23.46
N TRP A 213 -0.21 7.16 -22.59
CA TRP A 213 -0.55 6.06 -21.68
C TRP A 213 -1.45 4.97 -22.30
N GLY A 214 -1.86 5.14 -23.56
CA GLY A 214 -2.84 4.26 -24.19
C GLY A 214 -4.23 4.30 -23.54
N ILE A 215 -4.59 5.45 -22.96
CA ILE A 215 -5.89 5.68 -22.30
C ILE A 215 -6.63 6.81 -23.02
N ASN A 216 -7.87 6.55 -23.37
CA ASN A 216 -8.80 7.57 -23.86
C ASN A 216 -9.57 8.18 -22.68
N VAL A 217 -9.47 9.49 -22.53
CA VAL A 217 -10.23 10.24 -21.53
C VAL A 217 -11.56 10.67 -22.13
N ARG A 218 -12.65 10.42 -21.41
CA ARG A 218 -13.98 10.90 -21.82
C ARG A 218 -13.97 12.40 -21.88
N THR A 219 -14.27 12.96 -23.04
CA THR A 219 -14.59 14.39 -23.16
C THR A 219 -16.00 14.56 -22.58
N SER A 220 -16.17 15.46 -21.62
CA SER A 220 -17.49 15.80 -21.09
C SER A 220 -18.38 16.31 -22.22
N GLU A 221 -19.52 15.66 -22.41
CA GLU A 221 -20.68 16.34 -22.99
C GLU A 221 -21.29 17.31 -21.97
#